data_9b8dac8335ac5d0cd9afaab6535214a2
#
_entry.id   9b8dac8335ac5d0cd9afaab6535214a2
#
_cell.length_a   1.000
_cell.length_b   1.000
_cell.length_c   1.000
_cell.angle_alpha   90.00
_cell.angle_beta   90.00
_cell.angle_gamma   90.00
#
_symmetry.space_group_name_H-M   'P 1'
#
loop_
_entity.id
_entity.type
_entity.pdbx_description
1 polymer ?
#
loop_
_entity_poly.entity_id
_entity_poly.type
_entity_poly.pdbx_seq_one_letter_code
_entity_poly.pdbx_strand_id
1 'polypeptide(L)'
;MLKIRLSMGGAKKRPVYKIVIADSRFPRDGRFIEKVGFFNPLLPKDKKERVNLEIERIKHWLSKGAKPTLRVSRILGEAQIISMPPKGNNPLKAIPKKDRKKDQSEEVKPVAEEAKTELKKETSKAEPKKT
;
A
#
# COMPACT_ATOMS: atom_id res chain seq x y z
N MET A 1 12.30 -5.58 -18.98
CA MET A 1 11.99 -4.90 -17.70
C MET A 1 12.00 -5.90 -16.56
N LEU A 2 12.87 -5.70 -15.58
CA LEU A 2 12.98 -6.61 -14.42
C LEU A 2 11.83 -6.42 -13.44
N LYS A 3 11.24 -7.53 -12.99
CA LYS A 3 10.18 -7.55 -11.98
C LYS A 3 10.52 -8.52 -10.85
N ILE A 4 10.16 -8.12 -9.63
CA ILE A 4 10.13 -9.00 -8.47
C ILE A 4 8.72 -9.57 -8.40
N ARG A 5 8.59 -10.89 -8.58
CA ARG A 5 7.28 -11.55 -8.67
C ARG A 5 7.24 -12.88 -7.93
N LEU A 6 6.03 -13.39 -7.74
CA LEU A 6 5.79 -14.71 -7.18
C LEU A 6 5.77 -15.74 -8.31
N SER A 7 6.60 -16.76 -8.20
CA SER A 7 6.54 -17.99 -9.01
C SER A 7 5.90 -19.08 -8.18
N MET A 8 4.90 -19.77 -8.74
CA MET A 8 4.18 -20.82 -8.04
C MET A 8 4.98 -22.11 -8.03
N GLY A 9 4.95 -22.80 -6.92
CA GLY A 9 5.45 -24.16 -6.73
C GLY A 9 4.53 -24.91 -5.78
N GLY A 10 4.94 -26.09 -5.36
CA GLY A 10 4.17 -26.94 -4.46
C GLY A 10 3.21 -27.88 -5.16
N ALA A 11 2.38 -28.57 -4.39
CA ALA A 11 1.46 -29.59 -4.87
C ALA A 11 0.06 -29.03 -5.17
N LYS A 12 -0.78 -29.84 -5.84
CA LYS A 12 -2.19 -29.53 -6.10
C LYS A 12 -2.89 -29.15 -4.78
N LYS A 13 -3.63 -28.04 -4.77
CA LYS A 13 -4.33 -27.45 -3.59
C LYS A 13 -3.41 -27.02 -2.44
N ARG A 14 -2.09 -27.12 -2.55
CA ARG A 14 -1.11 -26.65 -1.56
C ARG A 14 -0.08 -25.72 -2.22
N PRO A 15 -0.46 -24.53 -2.63
CA PRO A 15 0.43 -23.60 -3.31
C PRO A 15 1.48 -23.05 -2.34
N VAL A 16 2.71 -23.02 -2.82
CA VAL A 16 3.84 -22.39 -2.19
C VAL A 16 4.49 -21.48 -3.22
N TYR A 17 4.97 -20.32 -2.84
CA TYR A 17 5.50 -19.34 -3.78
C TYR A 17 6.96 -19.06 -3.51
N LYS A 18 7.75 -19.03 -4.57
CA LYS A 18 9.11 -18.47 -4.58
C LYS A 18 9.02 -16.99 -4.96
N ILE A 19 9.73 -16.12 -4.25
CA ILE A 19 9.89 -14.73 -4.65
C ILE A 19 11.12 -14.68 -5.54
N VAL A 20 10.93 -14.27 -6.78
CA VAL A 20 11.96 -14.36 -7.83
C VAL A 20 12.11 -13.04 -8.58
N ILE A 21 13.32 -12.81 -9.06
CA ILE A 21 13.64 -11.75 -10.01
C ILE A 21 13.56 -12.34 -11.41
N ALA A 22 12.72 -11.78 -12.25
CA ALA A 22 12.56 -12.26 -13.62
C ALA A 22 12.24 -11.12 -14.58
N ASP A 23 12.52 -11.31 -15.86
CA ASP A 23 12.02 -10.40 -16.89
C ASP A 23 10.49 -10.53 -17.01
N SER A 24 9.83 -9.39 -17.27
CA SER A 24 8.39 -9.30 -17.44
C SER A 24 7.87 -10.10 -18.63
N ARG A 25 8.69 -10.40 -19.61
CA ARG A 25 8.36 -11.16 -20.83
C ARG A 25 8.21 -12.65 -20.56
N PHE A 26 8.89 -13.19 -19.55
CA PHE A 26 8.83 -14.61 -19.24
C PHE A 26 7.53 -15.01 -18.54
N PRO A 27 7.04 -16.25 -18.78
CA PRO A 27 5.86 -16.77 -18.09
C PRO A 27 6.08 -16.77 -16.57
N ARG A 28 4.99 -16.77 -15.79
CA ARG A 28 5.01 -16.63 -14.32
C ARG A 28 5.93 -17.65 -13.65
N ASP A 29 5.85 -18.89 -14.04
CA ASP A 29 6.56 -20.01 -13.42
C ASP A 29 7.77 -20.48 -14.26
N GLY A 30 8.14 -19.67 -15.30
CA GLY A 30 9.26 -19.94 -16.18
C GLY A 30 10.60 -19.51 -15.61
N ARG A 31 11.54 -19.23 -16.51
CA ARG A 31 12.90 -18.82 -16.16
C ARG A 31 12.89 -17.58 -15.27
N PHE A 32 13.78 -17.57 -14.30
CA PHE A 32 14.05 -16.44 -13.42
C PHE A 32 15.57 -16.28 -13.27
N ILE A 33 16.00 -15.10 -12.91
CA ILE A 33 17.42 -14.76 -12.75
C ILE A 33 17.89 -15.25 -11.38
N GLU A 34 17.14 -14.90 -10.32
CA GLU A 34 17.49 -15.20 -8.94
C GLU A 34 16.24 -15.41 -8.08
N LYS A 35 16.35 -16.33 -7.11
CA LYS A 35 15.34 -16.51 -6.07
C LYS A 35 15.80 -15.71 -4.84
N VAL A 36 14.99 -14.74 -4.42
CA VAL A 36 15.28 -13.83 -3.30
C VAL A 36 14.38 -14.05 -2.08
N GLY A 37 13.56 -15.09 -2.11
CA GLY A 37 12.75 -15.44 -0.97
C GLY A 37 11.70 -16.50 -1.24
N PHE A 38 10.89 -16.69 -0.22
CA PHE A 38 9.87 -17.73 -0.17
C PHE A 38 8.62 -17.21 0.57
N PHE A 39 7.45 -17.61 0.09
CA PHE A 39 6.17 -17.26 0.70
C PHE A 39 5.24 -18.45 0.74
N ASN A 40 4.81 -18.83 1.94
CA ASN A 40 3.83 -19.89 2.16
C ASN A 40 2.50 -19.32 2.68
N PRO A 41 1.45 -19.24 1.86
CA PRO A 41 0.16 -18.70 2.28
C PRO A 41 -0.62 -19.62 3.24
N LEU A 42 -0.26 -20.89 3.32
CA LEU A 42 -0.97 -21.87 4.15
C LEU A 42 -0.64 -21.72 5.64
N LEU A 43 0.50 -21.13 5.95
CA LEU A 43 0.88 -20.87 7.34
C LEU A 43 0.15 -19.64 7.89
N PRO A 44 -0.20 -19.62 9.20
CA PRO A 44 -0.79 -18.45 9.84
C PRO A 44 0.13 -17.23 9.75
N LYS A 45 -0.46 -16.03 9.87
CA LYS A 45 0.28 -14.76 9.68
C LYS A 45 1.40 -14.56 10.69
N ASP A 46 1.25 -15.08 11.88
CA ASP A 46 2.15 -14.88 13.01
C ASP A 46 3.44 -15.71 12.92
N LYS A 47 3.47 -16.75 12.07
CA LYS A 47 4.67 -17.58 11.90
C LYS A 47 5.70 -16.91 11.01
N LYS A 48 6.92 -16.75 11.51
CA LYS A 48 8.08 -16.22 10.77
C LYS A 48 8.43 -17.05 9.51
N GLU A 49 8.21 -18.36 9.57
CA GLU A 49 8.44 -19.28 8.45
C GLU A 49 7.50 -19.04 7.25
N ARG A 50 6.43 -18.27 7.43
CA ARG A 50 5.50 -17.93 6.37
C ARG A 50 6.16 -17.14 5.25
N VAL A 51 7.05 -16.22 5.60
CA VAL A 51 7.78 -15.35 4.67
C VAL A 51 9.24 -15.38 5.01
N ASN A 52 10.07 -15.84 4.10
CA ASN A 52 11.52 -15.75 4.19
C ASN A 52 12.02 -14.83 3.07
N LEU A 53 12.82 -13.81 3.41
CA LEU A 53 13.30 -12.79 2.51
C LEU A 53 14.81 -12.59 2.65
N GLU A 54 15.52 -12.60 1.54
CA GLU A 54 16.92 -12.20 1.46
C GLU A 54 17.01 -10.69 1.25
N ILE A 55 17.00 -9.93 2.35
CA ILE A 55 16.85 -8.47 2.34
C ILE A 55 17.94 -7.78 1.52
N GLU A 56 19.19 -8.23 1.63
CA GLU A 56 20.34 -7.64 0.91
C GLU A 56 20.17 -7.78 -0.61
N ARG A 57 19.78 -8.99 -1.05
CA ARG A 57 19.57 -9.24 -2.49
C ARG A 57 18.39 -8.46 -3.03
N ILE A 58 17.32 -8.35 -2.27
CA ILE A 58 16.15 -7.54 -2.64
C ILE A 58 16.52 -6.07 -2.80
N LYS A 59 17.24 -5.48 -1.84
CA LYS A 59 17.71 -4.09 -1.91
C LYS A 59 18.61 -3.87 -3.13
N HIS A 60 19.53 -4.78 -3.42
CA HIS A 60 20.41 -4.72 -4.59
C HIS A 60 19.60 -4.70 -5.91
N TRP A 61 18.56 -5.54 -6.04
CA TRP A 61 17.74 -5.55 -7.24
C TRP A 61 16.81 -4.35 -7.36
N LEU A 62 16.34 -3.82 -6.25
CA LEU A 62 15.57 -2.56 -6.22
C LEU A 62 16.43 -1.39 -6.70
N SER A 63 17.68 -1.29 -6.27
CA SER A 63 18.62 -0.25 -6.74
C SER A 63 18.94 -0.38 -8.24
N LYS A 64 18.90 -1.60 -8.78
CA LYS A 64 18.99 -1.87 -10.23
C LYS A 64 17.69 -1.62 -11.00
N GLY A 65 16.64 -1.12 -10.34
CA GLY A 65 15.39 -0.75 -10.98
C GLY A 65 14.39 -1.91 -11.16
N ALA A 66 14.53 -3.03 -10.46
CA ALA A 66 13.54 -4.09 -10.48
C ALA A 66 12.24 -3.62 -9.80
N LYS A 67 11.11 -3.70 -10.51
CA LYS A 67 9.81 -3.27 -10.00
C LYS A 67 9.05 -4.43 -9.35
N PRO A 68 8.69 -4.34 -8.05
CA PRO A 68 7.90 -5.38 -7.40
C PRO A 68 6.45 -5.37 -7.90
N THR A 69 5.83 -6.55 -7.99
CA THR A 69 4.39 -6.67 -8.22
C THR A 69 3.62 -6.25 -6.96
N LEU A 70 2.37 -5.83 -7.11
CA LEU A 70 1.55 -5.31 -6.00
C LEU A 70 1.52 -6.23 -4.77
N ARG A 71 1.43 -7.55 -4.99
CA ARG A 71 1.45 -8.53 -3.88
C ARG A 71 2.80 -8.58 -3.19
N VAL A 72 3.89 -8.58 -3.96
CA VAL A 72 5.25 -8.55 -3.41
C VAL A 72 5.50 -7.23 -2.69
N SER A 73 5.05 -6.08 -3.24
CA SER A 73 5.17 -4.79 -2.54
C SER A 73 4.52 -4.79 -1.15
N ARG A 74 3.39 -5.47 -0.99
CA ARG A 74 2.75 -5.61 0.33
C ARG A 74 3.59 -6.47 1.29
N ILE A 75 4.14 -7.59 0.81
CA ILE A 75 5.01 -8.45 1.62
C ILE A 75 6.28 -7.70 2.04
N LEU A 76 6.88 -6.93 1.13
CA LEU A 76 8.07 -6.11 1.41
C LEU A 76 7.73 -4.90 2.31
N GLY A 77 6.52 -4.37 2.22
CA GLY A 77 6.02 -3.32 3.11
C GLY A 77 5.78 -3.83 4.54
N GLU A 78 5.23 -5.05 4.69
CA GLU A 78 5.11 -5.74 5.99
C GLU A 78 6.50 -5.99 6.63
N ALA A 79 7.51 -6.27 5.80
CA ALA A 79 8.91 -6.42 6.22
C ALA A 79 9.68 -5.07 6.36
N GLN A 80 9.00 -3.93 6.20
CA GLN A 80 9.57 -2.57 6.32
C GLN A 80 10.74 -2.27 5.34
N ILE A 81 10.82 -2.96 4.22
CA ILE A 81 11.85 -2.74 3.18
C ILE A 81 11.42 -1.62 2.23
N ILE A 82 10.12 -1.53 1.93
CA ILE A 82 9.52 -0.53 1.03
C ILE A 82 8.29 0.07 1.71
N SER A 83 7.91 1.29 1.34
CA SER A 83 6.65 1.89 1.78
C SER A 83 5.46 1.02 1.35
N MET A 84 4.46 0.90 2.25
CA MET A 84 3.27 0.11 1.97
C MET A 84 2.49 0.70 0.79
N PRO A 85 2.16 -0.09 -0.25
CA PRO A 85 1.38 0.41 -1.36
C PRO A 85 -0.05 0.77 -0.90
N PRO A 86 -0.69 1.77 -1.51
CA PRO A 86 -2.03 2.19 -1.16
C PRO A 86 -3.02 1.02 -1.29
N LYS A 87 -4.05 1.02 -0.46
CA LYS A 87 -5.11 0.01 -0.53
C LYS A 87 -5.82 0.14 -1.88
N GLY A 88 -5.75 -0.91 -2.70
CA GLY A 88 -6.35 -0.92 -4.04
C GLY A 88 -7.87 -1.01 -4.08
N ASN A 89 -8.52 -1.21 -2.95
CA ASN A 89 -9.99 -1.19 -2.85
C ASN A 89 -10.44 0.22 -2.52
N ASN A 90 -11.33 0.77 -3.36
CA ASN A 90 -12.00 2.01 -3.05
C ASN A 90 -13.01 1.75 -1.91
N PRO A 91 -12.76 2.19 -0.66
CA PRO A 91 -13.66 1.96 0.46
C PRO A 91 -15.06 2.55 0.22
N LEU A 92 -15.14 3.65 -0.54
CA LEU A 92 -16.41 4.30 -0.92
C LEU A 92 -17.25 3.45 -1.89
N LYS A 93 -16.69 2.47 -2.56
CA LYS A 93 -17.43 1.60 -3.50
C LYS A 93 -18.29 0.56 -2.78
N ALA A 94 -17.89 0.17 -1.57
CA ALA A 94 -18.62 -0.78 -0.72
C ALA A 94 -19.66 -0.11 0.19
N ILE A 95 -19.63 1.24 0.32
CA ILE A 95 -20.59 2.00 1.12
C ILE A 95 -21.86 2.25 0.30
N PRO A 96 -23.08 1.94 0.82
CA PRO A 96 -24.34 2.27 0.17
C PRO A 96 -24.43 3.76 -0.17
N LYS A 97 -25.06 4.10 -1.28
CA LYS A 97 -25.16 5.51 -1.75
C LYS A 97 -25.76 6.48 -0.74
N LYS A 98 -26.62 6.00 0.19
CA LYS A 98 -27.19 6.80 1.28
C LYS A 98 -26.14 7.26 2.30
N ASP A 99 -25.18 6.42 2.62
CA ASP A 99 -24.19 6.71 3.67
C ASP A 99 -23.01 7.55 3.14
N ARG A 100 -22.73 7.50 1.82
CA ARG A 100 -21.71 8.35 1.18
C ARG A 100 -21.97 9.85 1.31
N LYS A 101 -23.25 10.26 1.41
CA LYS A 101 -23.61 11.67 1.58
C LYS A 101 -23.43 12.17 3.01
N LYS A 102 -23.45 11.28 4.02
CA LYS A 102 -23.27 11.67 5.42
C LYS A 102 -21.80 11.99 5.72
N ASP A 103 -20.86 11.17 5.27
CA ASP A 103 -19.43 11.39 5.50
C ASP A 103 -18.93 12.69 4.86
N GLN A 104 -19.42 13.04 3.65
CA GLN A 104 -19.07 14.31 3.00
C GLN A 104 -19.67 15.54 3.69
N SER A 105 -20.78 15.41 4.42
CA SER A 105 -21.39 16.53 5.15
C SER A 105 -20.75 16.78 6.51
N GLU A 106 -20.09 15.78 7.09
CA GLU A 106 -19.36 15.92 8.35
C GLU A 106 -17.95 16.50 8.17
N GLU A 107 -17.26 16.21 7.06
CA GLU A 107 -15.96 16.79 6.76
C GLU A 107 -16.02 18.27 6.36
N VAL A 108 -17.15 18.75 5.86
CA VAL A 108 -17.32 20.17 5.44
C VAL A 108 -17.74 21.09 6.58
N LYS A 109 -18.29 20.57 7.69
CA LYS A 109 -18.74 21.38 8.81
C LYS A 109 -17.63 22.04 9.65
N PRO A 110 -16.48 21.41 9.95
CA PRO A 110 -15.44 22.07 10.75
C PRO A 110 -14.78 23.25 10.02
N VAL A 111 -14.59 23.16 8.69
CA VAL A 111 -13.93 24.23 7.90
C VAL A 111 -14.82 25.47 7.76
N ALA A 112 -16.15 25.29 7.69
CA ALA A 112 -17.09 26.41 7.58
C ALA A 112 -17.30 27.16 8.92
N GLU A 113 -17.06 26.50 10.05
CA GLU A 113 -17.22 27.09 11.38
C GLU A 113 -15.96 27.86 11.80
N GLU A 114 -14.77 27.41 11.42
CA GLU A 114 -13.51 28.14 11.60
C GLU A 114 -13.47 29.43 10.77
N ALA A 115 -13.92 29.39 9.50
CA ALA A 115 -14.00 30.57 8.66
C ALA A 115 -14.97 31.64 9.17
N LYS A 116 -16.07 31.25 9.85
CA LYS A 116 -17.02 32.19 10.46
C LYS A 116 -16.53 32.79 11.76
N THR A 117 -15.67 32.13 12.50
CA THR A 117 -15.07 32.65 13.74
C THR A 117 -13.94 33.62 13.45
N GLU A 118 -13.19 33.43 12.38
CA GLU A 118 -12.15 34.39 11.96
C GLU A 118 -12.76 35.70 11.45
N LEU A 119 -13.81 35.63 10.61
CA LEU A 119 -14.52 36.83 10.13
C LEU A 119 -15.16 37.66 11.26
N LYS A 120 -15.63 37.01 12.35
CA LYS A 120 -16.18 37.71 13.51
C LYS A 120 -15.10 38.38 14.38
N LYS A 121 -13.87 37.88 14.38
CA LYS A 121 -12.75 38.49 15.10
C LYS A 121 -12.18 39.72 14.38
N GLU A 122 -12.21 39.74 13.05
CA GLU A 122 -11.75 40.93 12.29
C GLU A 122 -12.71 42.09 12.35
N THR A 123 -14.03 41.86 12.36
CA THR A 123 -15.03 42.93 12.45
C THR A 123 -15.14 43.57 13.83
N SER A 124 -14.69 42.92 14.92
CA SER A 124 -14.70 43.49 16.26
C SER A 124 -13.46 44.34 16.59
N LYS A 125 -12.48 44.40 15.70
CA LYS A 125 -11.22 45.16 15.90
C LYS A 125 -11.15 46.47 15.13
N ALA A 126 -12.22 46.83 14.40
CA ALA A 126 -12.30 48.02 13.58
C ALA A 126 -13.38 49.01 14.07
N GLU A 127 -13.39 49.37 15.37
CA GLU A 127 -14.06 50.56 15.81
C GLU A 127 -13.03 51.65 16.14
N PRO A 128 -13.03 52.79 15.43
CA PRO A 128 -12.14 53.89 15.75
C PRO A 128 -12.71 54.71 16.90
N LYS A 129 -11.91 54.90 17.93
CA LYS A 129 -12.17 55.94 18.94
C LYS A 129 -12.23 57.27 18.28
N LYS A 130 -13.38 57.93 18.29
CA LYS A 130 -13.52 59.38 18.09
C LYS A 130 -13.50 60.09 19.44
N THR A 131 -12.74 61.13 19.50
CA THR A 131 -12.59 62.29 20.37
C THR A 131 -11.47 62.22 21.31
#